data_9b277d0f7f1f2db918c806915ea095c3
#
_entry.id   9b277d0f7f1f2db918c806915ea095c3
#
_cell.length_a   1.000
_cell.length_b   1.000
_cell.length_c   1.000
_cell.angle_alpha   90.00
_cell.angle_beta   90.00
_cell.angle_gamma   90.00
#
_symmetry.space_group_name_H-M   'P 1'
#
loop_
_entity.id
_entity.type
_entity.pdbx_description
1 polymer ?
#
loop_
_entity_poly.entity_id
_entity_poly.type
_entity_poly.pdbx_seq_one_letter_code
_entity_poly.pdbx_strand_id
1 'polypeptide(L)'
;VDTQPALLFLPLANNHQQPPIFPAMNLPNKLTVSRFALTVVFLWAMFSKFAFNDTLALIFFCAAGVTDFLDGRIARARKLITNFGILMDPLADKIMVCSAFIAFVESTHMNPDAPVKVGAWMVVIIVGRELAITGLRLLAASKNIVLAAEGYGKHKTISQIVTIIALLVLDASPEWPVALQNFFAPWAPMFAKIMLWVTMVLTALSGMIYLWRNRALYLEDL
;
A
#
# COMPACT_ATOMS: atom_id res chain seq x y z
N VAL A 1 -50.43 63.56 -1.59
CA VAL A 1 -50.09 62.82 -2.81
C VAL A 1 -48.99 61.84 -2.40
N ASP A 2 -49.42 60.63 -1.96
CA ASP A 2 -48.56 59.52 -1.61
C ASP A 2 -48.20 58.71 -2.86
N THR A 3 -46.92 58.65 -3.20
CA THR A 3 -46.40 57.72 -4.19
C THR A 3 -45.52 56.72 -3.49
N GLN A 4 -46.08 55.56 -3.17
CA GLN A 4 -45.28 54.38 -2.76
C GLN A 4 -44.58 53.77 -3.99
N PRO A 5 -43.29 53.43 -3.91
CA PRO A 5 -42.65 52.68 -4.98
C PRO A 5 -43.04 51.20 -4.92
N ALA A 6 -43.46 50.67 -6.08
CA ALA A 6 -43.79 49.27 -6.31
C ALA A 6 -42.55 48.37 -6.02
N LEU A 7 -42.67 47.52 -4.99
CA LEU A 7 -41.73 46.44 -4.74
C LEU A 7 -41.84 45.38 -5.85
N LEU A 8 -40.85 45.36 -6.72
CA LEU A 8 -40.68 44.36 -7.77
C LEU A 8 -40.33 43.02 -7.10
N PHE A 9 -41.33 42.13 -6.98
CA PHE A 9 -41.10 40.75 -6.57
C PHE A 9 -40.36 40.02 -7.69
N LEU A 10 -39.04 39.94 -7.57
CA LEU A 10 -38.26 38.96 -8.35
C LEU A 10 -38.58 37.56 -7.85
N PRO A 11 -38.96 36.61 -8.70
CA PRO A 11 -39.12 35.23 -8.28
C PRO A 11 -37.74 34.68 -7.90
N LEU A 12 -37.58 34.31 -6.62
CA LEU A 12 -36.45 33.53 -6.16
C LEU A 12 -36.44 32.22 -6.96
N ALA A 13 -35.49 32.10 -7.90
CA ALA A 13 -35.21 30.85 -8.58
C ALA A 13 -34.71 29.85 -7.53
N ASN A 14 -35.66 29.06 -7.04
CA ASN A 14 -35.40 27.98 -6.07
C ASN A 14 -34.77 26.81 -6.81
N ASN A 15 -33.47 26.97 -7.18
CA ASN A 15 -32.72 25.89 -7.81
C ASN A 15 -32.03 25.08 -6.70
N HIS A 16 -32.82 24.45 -5.82
CA HIS A 16 -32.36 23.38 -4.95
C HIS A 16 -32.08 22.12 -5.78
N GLN A 17 -31.04 22.15 -6.61
CA GLN A 17 -30.38 20.94 -6.99
C GLN A 17 -29.65 20.44 -5.72
N GLN A 18 -30.32 19.59 -4.96
CA GLN A 18 -29.63 18.82 -3.91
C GLN A 18 -28.43 18.12 -4.57
N PRO A 19 -27.22 18.30 -4.04
CA PRO A 19 -26.09 17.56 -4.57
C PRO A 19 -26.42 16.06 -4.51
N PRO A 20 -26.06 15.28 -5.51
CA PRO A 20 -26.35 13.85 -5.53
C PRO A 20 -25.85 13.22 -4.22
N ILE A 21 -26.70 12.39 -3.60
CA ILE A 21 -26.48 11.73 -2.30
C ILE A 21 -25.17 10.94 -2.30
N PHE A 22 -24.67 10.57 -3.48
CA PHE A 22 -23.35 10.00 -3.72
C PHE A 22 -22.63 10.84 -4.78
N PRO A 23 -21.73 11.76 -4.40
CA PRO A 23 -20.90 12.45 -5.38
C PRO A 23 -20.12 11.39 -6.18
N ALA A 24 -20.14 11.49 -7.51
CA ALA A 24 -19.41 10.59 -8.37
C ALA A 24 -17.93 10.53 -7.89
N MET A 25 -17.49 9.34 -7.48
CA MET A 25 -16.11 9.14 -6.98
C MET A 25 -15.12 9.62 -8.03
N ASN A 26 -14.24 10.52 -7.66
CA ASN A 26 -13.16 10.98 -8.50
C ASN A 26 -12.24 9.81 -8.91
N LEU A 27 -11.63 9.93 -10.08
CA LEU A 27 -10.74 8.88 -10.62
C LEU A 27 -9.69 8.41 -9.60
N PRO A 28 -8.95 9.27 -8.86
CA PRO A 28 -8.02 8.85 -7.82
C PRO A 28 -8.69 7.97 -6.75
N ASN A 29 -9.84 8.39 -6.23
CA ASN A 29 -10.55 7.62 -5.20
C ASN A 29 -10.99 6.22 -5.70
N LYS A 30 -11.40 6.11 -6.98
CA LYS A 30 -11.73 4.80 -7.58
C LYS A 30 -10.52 3.89 -7.62
N LEU A 31 -9.36 4.44 -7.92
CA LEU A 31 -8.12 3.69 -8.02
C LEU A 31 -7.64 3.24 -6.64
N THR A 32 -7.73 4.09 -5.60
CA THR A 32 -7.44 3.69 -4.21
C THR A 32 -8.35 2.53 -3.77
N VAL A 33 -9.66 2.63 -4.04
CA VAL A 33 -10.63 1.55 -3.72
C VAL A 33 -10.33 0.28 -4.51
N SER A 34 -9.95 0.40 -5.80
CA SER A 34 -9.57 -0.76 -6.61
C SER A 34 -8.34 -1.49 -6.04
N ARG A 35 -7.39 -0.76 -5.43
CA ARG A 35 -6.22 -1.37 -4.78
C ARG A 35 -6.62 -2.20 -3.54
N PHE A 36 -7.57 -1.71 -2.73
CA PHE A 36 -8.12 -2.52 -1.64
C PHE A 36 -8.79 -3.80 -2.17
N ALA A 37 -9.61 -3.68 -3.21
CA ALA A 37 -10.24 -4.83 -3.85
C ALA A 37 -9.19 -5.82 -4.41
N LEU A 38 -8.16 -5.32 -5.09
CA LEU A 38 -7.05 -6.14 -5.60
C LEU A 38 -6.28 -6.82 -4.46
N THR A 39 -6.10 -6.16 -3.32
CA THR A 39 -5.47 -6.77 -2.14
C THR A 39 -6.29 -7.94 -1.61
N VAL A 40 -7.62 -7.80 -1.53
CA VAL A 40 -8.51 -8.89 -1.12
C VAL A 40 -8.46 -10.05 -2.11
N VAL A 41 -8.51 -9.76 -3.41
CA VAL A 41 -8.44 -10.79 -4.46
C VAL A 41 -7.08 -11.48 -4.48
N PHE A 42 -5.99 -10.73 -4.25
CA PHE A 42 -4.64 -11.27 -4.08
C PHE A 42 -4.58 -12.26 -2.91
N LEU A 43 -5.08 -11.89 -1.73
CA LEU A 43 -5.11 -12.77 -0.57
C LEU A 43 -6.00 -13.99 -0.79
N TRP A 44 -7.16 -13.80 -1.43
CA TRP A 44 -8.01 -14.92 -1.80
C TRP A 44 -7.29 -15.90 -2.75
N ALA A 45 -6.59 -15.41 -3.77
CA ALA A 45 -5.80 -16.25 -4.66
C ALA A 45 -4.71 -17.00 -3.88
N MET A 46 -3.97 -16.32 -3.02
CA MET A 46 -2.85 -16.89 -2.25
C MET A 46 -3.28 -18.01 -1.29
N PHE A 47 -4.50 -17.92 -0.71
CA PHE A 47 -5.01 -18.94 0.20
C PHE A 47 -5.92 -19.99 -0.46
N SER A 48 -6.19 -19.85 -1.74
CA SER A 48 -6.99 -20.80 -2.50
C SER A 48 -6.14 -22.01 -2.90
N LYS A 49 -6.81 -23.15 -3.20
CA LYS A 49 -6.15 -24.39 -3.62
C LYS A 49 -6.66 -24.86 -4.99
N PHE A 50 -6.57 -23.97 -5.97
CA PHE A 50 -6.91 -24.32 -7.36
C PHE A 50 -5.67 -24.21 -8.26
N ALA A 51 -5.75 -24.78 -9.45
CA ALA A 51 -4.64 -24.68 -10.42
C ALA A 51 -4.32 -23.21 -10.73
N PHE A 52 -3.03 -22.86 -10.75
CA PHE A 52 -2.53 -21.50 -11.03
C PHE A 52 -2.89 -20.42 -9.97
N ASN A 53 -3.23 -20.81 -8.74
CA ASN A 53 -3.54 -19.85 -7.68
C ASN A 53 -2.37 -18.93 -7.34
N ASP A 54 -1.14 -19.45 -7.30
CA ASP A 54 0.07 -18.67 -6.96
C ASP A 54 0.47 -17.73 -8.11
N THR A 55 0.29 -18.18 -9.35
CA THR A 55 0.46 -17.33 -10.55
C THR A 55 -0.55 -16.19 -10.56
N LEU A 56 -1.82 -16.46 -10.20
CA LEU A 56 -2.84 -15.41 -10.09
C LEU A 56 -2.55 -14.44 -8.97
N ALA A 57 -2.05 -14.92 -7.82
CA ALA A 57 -1.62 -14.05 -6.73
C ALA A 57 -0.50 -13.09 -7.19
N LEU A 58 0.49 -13.61 -7.92
CA LEU A 58 1.56 -12.79 -8.51
C LEU A 58 0.99 -11.73 -9.46
N ILE A 59 0.06 -12.10 -10.35
CA ILE A 59 -0.57 -11.18 -11.30
C ILE A 59 -1.34 -10.08 -10.57
N PHE A 60 -2.15 -10.43 -9.58
CA PHE A 60 -2.94 -9.43 -8.82
C PHE A 60 -2.06 -8.50 -8.01
N PHE A 61 -0.98 -9.00 -7.40
CA PHE A 61 -0.01 -8.16 -6.70
C PHE A 61 0.67 -7.18 -7.65
N CYS A 62 1.14 -7.64 -8.80
CA CYS A 62 1.75 -6.78 -9.82
C CYS A 62 0.75 -5.76 -10.39
N ALA A 63 -0.49 -6.17 -10.66
CA ALA A 63 -1.54 -5.27 -11.11
C ALA A 63 -1.83 -4.16 -10.09
N ALA A 64 -1.90 -4.50 -8.80
CA ALA A 64 -2.08 -3.51 -7.74
C ALA A 64 -0.91 -2.52 -7.67
N GLY A 65 0.34 -3.00 -7.82
CA GLY A 65 1.52 -2.13 -7.88
C GLY A 65 1.55 -1.21 -9.10
N VAL A 66 1.15 -1.69 -10.27
CA VAL A 66 1.02 -0.87 -11.50
C VAL A 66 -0.07 0.17 -11.32
N THR A 67 -1.21 -0.21 -10.75
CA THR A 67 -2.32 0.72 -10.46
C THR A 67 -1.84 1.86 -9.56
N ASP A 68 -1.12 1.56 -8.47
CA ASP A 68 -0.51 2.57 -7.59
C ASP A 68 0.40 3.55 -8.32
N PHE A 69 1.28 3.03 -9.18
CA PHE A 69 2.18 3.87 -9.97
C PHE A 69 1.42 4.81 -10.92
N LEU A 70 0.36 4.31 -11.57
CA LEU A 70 -0.46 5.10 -12.49
C LEU A 70 -1.25 6.18 -11.75
N ASP A 71 -1.82 5.86 -10.60
CA ASP A 71 -2.60 6.78 -9.76
C ASP A 71 -1.77 7.98 -9.34
N GLY A 72 -0.59 7.70 -8.81
CA GLY A 72 0.33 8.74 -8.38
C GLY A 72 0.73 9.69 -9.52
N ARG A 73 0.80 9.21 -10.76
CA ARG A 73 1.08 10.06 -11.95
C ARG A 73 -0.16 10.88 -12.36
N ILE A 74 -1.33 10.24 -12.42
CA ILE A 74 -2.58 10.87 -12.88
C ILE A 74 -3.05 11.92 -11.87
N ALA A 75 -3.04 11.61 -10.57
CA ALA A 75 -3.45 12.53 -9.52
C ALA A 75 -2.60 13.81 -9.51
N ARG A 76 -1.27 13.66 -9.64
CA ARG A 76 -0.34 14.80 -9.75
C ARG A 76 -0.54 15.61 -11.01
N ALA A 77 -0.79 14.96 -12.15
CA ALA A 77 -1.00 15.64 -13.43
C ALA A 77 -2.30 16.44 -13.46
N ARG A 78 -3.38 15.95 -12.81
CA ARG A 78 -4.71 16.57 -12.84
C ARG A 78 -5.02 17.44 -11.62
N LYS A 79 -4.14 17.55 -10.64
CA LYS A 79 -4.33 18.31 -9.37
C LYS A 79 -5.63 17.92 -8.63
N LEU A 80 -6.11 16.71 -8.81
CA LEU A 80 -7.33 16.17 -8.19
C LEU A 80 -6.97 15.58 -6.82
N ILE A 81 -6.64 16.45 -5.87
CA ILE A 81 -6.32 16.03 -4.50
C ILE A 81 -7.61 16.06 -3.69
N THR A 82 -8.01 14.92 -3.11
CA THR A 82 -9.16 14.81 -2.21
C THR A 82 -8.70 14.48 -0.80
N ASN A 83 -9.43 14.95 0.22
CA ASN A 83 -9.14 14.60 1.63
C ASN A 83 -9.18 13.08 1.86
N PHE A 84 -10.06 12.37 1.16
CA PHE A 84 -10.15 10.91 1.19
C PHE A 84 -8.88 10.27 0.62
N GLY A 85 -8.39 10.72 -0.54
CA GLY A 85 -7.17 10.22 -1.16
C GLY A 85 -5.94 10.45 -0.27
N ILE A 86 -5.78 11.65 0.29
CA ILE A 86 -4.66 11.97 1.18
C ILE A 86 -4.54 10.98 2.35
N LEU A 87 -5.66 10.54 2.91
CA LEU A 87 -5.69 9.59 4.03
C LEU A 87 -5.57 8.14 3.56
N MET A 88 -6.28 7.77 2.49
CA MET A 88 -6.45 6.37 2.08
C MET A 88 -5.30 5.86 1.21
N ASP A 89 -4.67 6.69 0.37
CA ASP A 89 -3.56 6.25 -0.49
C ASP A 89 -2.36 5.68 0.31
N PRO A 90 -1.84 6.40 1.35
CA PRO A 90 -0.77 5.84 2.17
C PRO A 90 -1.19 4.59 2.95
N LEU A 91 -2.47 4.44 3.26
CA LEU A 91 -3.00 3.28 3.98
C LEU A 91 -3.13 2.07 3.06
N ALA A 92 -3.69 2.25 1.86
CA ALA A 92 -3.86 1.19 0.87
C ALA A 92 -2.52 0.55 0.47
N ASP A 93 -1.49 1.38 0.21
CA ASP A 93 -0.13 0.91 -0.10
C ASP A 93 0.43 0.02 1.02
N LYS A 94 0.30 0.45 2.27
CA LYS A 94 0.81 -0.31 3.41
C LYS A 94 0.04 -1.58 3.69
N ILE A 95 -1.29 -1.56 3.55
CA ILE A 95 -2.12 -2.74 3.75
C ILE A 95 -1.71 -3.82 2.75
N MET A 96 -1.50 -3.49 1.48
CA MET A 96 -1.09 -4.46 0.47
C MET A 96 0.24 -5.13 0.82
N VAL A 97 1.27 -4.33 1.13
CA VAL A 97 2.61 -4.85 1.46
C VAL A 97 2.60 -5.65 2.77
N CYS A 98 1.96 -5.13 3.82
CA CYS A 98 1.87 -5.82 5.11
C CYS A 98 1.09 -7.14 4.99
N SER A 99 -0.03 -7.14 4.27
CA SER A 99 -0.85 -8.33 4.05
C SER A 99 -0.08 -9.41 3.29
N ALA A 100 0.73 -9.02 2.28
CA ALA A 100 1.57 -9.97 1.55
C ALA A 100 2.60 -10.64 2.47
N PHE A 101 3.32 -9.88 3.30
CA PHE A 101 4.27 -10.46 4.25
C PHE A 101 3.61 -11.36 5.30
N ILE A 102 2.44 -10.99 5.81
CA ILE A 102 1.67 -11.82 6.74
C ILE A 102 1.24 -13.12 6.05
N ALA A 103 0.76 -13.05 4.81
CA ALA A 103 0.34 -14.21 4.05
C ALA A 103 1.50 -15.18 3.79
N PHE A 104 2.73 -14.70 3.56
CA PHE A 104 3.91 -15.55 3.44
C PHE A 104 4.28 -16.28 4.73
N VAL A 105 4.00 -15.72 5.91
CA VAL A 105 4.19 -16.46 7.16
C VAL A 105 3.29 -17.68 7.19
N GLU A 106 2.01 -17.51 6.81
CA GLU A 106 1.04 -18.61 6.76
C GLU A 106 1.40 -19.62 5.67
N SER A 107 1.76 -19.17 4.45
CA SER A 107 2.23 -20.05 3.37
C SER A 107 3.44 -20.87 3.81
N THR A 108 4.40 -20.28 4.52
CA THR A 108 5.55 -21.00 5.08
C THR A 108 5.15 -22.07 6.11
N HIS A 109 4.12 -21.82 6.91
CA HIS A 109 3.59 -22.81 7.84
C HIS A 109 2.86 -23.95 7.14
N MET A 110 2.10 -23.64 6.09
CA MET A 110 1.40 -24.64 5.29
C MET A 110 2.34 -25.51 4.45
N ASN A 111 3.49 -24.99 4.05
CA ASN A 111 4.51 -25.70 3.28
C ASN A 111 5.84 -25.72 4.04
N PRO A 112 6.08 -26.72 4.91
CA PRO A 112 7.32 -26.84 5.68
C PRO A 112 8.59 -27.01 4.82
N ASP A 113 8.43 -27.48 3.58
CA ASP A 113 9.53 -27.71 2.62
C ASP A 113 9.79 -26.51 1.72
N ALA A 114 9.10 -25.38 1.97
CA ALA A 114 9.31 -24.14 1.20
C ALA A 114 10.81 -23.75 1.21
N PRO A 115 11.38 -23.41 0.05
CA PRO A 115 12.82 -23.14 -0.08
C PRO A 115 13.26 -21.87 0.67
N VAL A 116 12.31 -20.95 0.90
CA VAL A 116 12.52 -19.73 1.70
C VAL A 116 11.45 -19.62 2.76
N LYS A 117 11.88 -19.56 4.02
CA LYS A 117 10.97 -19.43 5.16
C LYS A 117 10.88 -17.98 5.62
N VAL A 118 9.67 -17.43 5.62
CA VAL A 118 9.38 -16.10 6.16
C VAL A 118 9.02 -16.23 7.63
N GLY A 119 9.93 -15.82 8.51
CA GLY A 119 9.70 -15.88 9.94
C GLY A 119 8.72 -14.78 10.43
N ALA A 120 7.78 -15.13 11.30
CA ALA A 120 6.84 -14.18 11.87
C ALA A 120 7.53 -12.97 12.52
N TRP A 121 8.67 -13.17 13.20
CA TRP A 121 9.45 -12.09 13.80
C TRP A 121 9.96 -11.06 12.78
N MET A 122 10.33 -11.51 11.56
CA MET A 122 10.75 -10.61 10.46
C MET A 122 9.58 -9.71 10.04
N VAL A 123 8.40 -10.31 9.93
CA VAL A 123 7.18 -9.59 9.55
C VAL A 123 6.76 -8.61 10.64
N VAL A 124 6.90 -8.97 11.91
CA VAL A 124 6.66 -8.04 13.04
C VAL A 124 7.57 -6.81 12.93
N ILE A 125 8.84 -6.96 12.59
CA ILE A 125 9.76 -5.84 12.39
C ILE A 125 9.30 -4.96 11.21
N ILE A 126 8.95 -5.58 10.08
CA ILE A 126 8.51 -4.87 8.88
C ILE A 126 7.23 -4.10 9.13
N VAL A 127 6.18 -4.76 9.62
CA VAL A 127 4.86 -4.18 9.88
C VAL A 127 4.93 -3.16 11.03
N GLY A 128 5.63 -3.49 12.10
CA GLY A 128 5.80 -2.60 13.26
C GLY A 128 6.47 -1.28 12.87
N ARG A 129 7.50 -1.34 12.03
CA ARG A 129 8.13 -0.13 11.49
C ARG A 129 7.17 0.68 10.62
N GLU A 130 6.39 0.04 9.74
CA GLU A 130 5.42 0.76 8.89
C GLU A 130 4.39 1.51 9.74
N LEU A 131 3.87 0.85 10.78
CA LEU A 131 2.89 1.45 11.69
C LEU A 131 3.52 2.55 12.54
N ALA A 132 4.70 2.31 13.13
CA ALA A 132 5.39 3.28 13.99
C ALA A 132 5.69 4.59 13.25
N ILE A 133 6.21 4.51 12.02
CA ILE A 133 6.53 5.72 11.25
C ILE A 133 5.26 6.43 10.79
N THR A 134 4.20 5.69 10.47
CA THR A 134 2.92 6.32 10.12
C THR A 134 2.31 7.02 11.32
N GLY A 135 2.31 6.37 12.49
CA GLY A 135 1.85 6.98 13.73
C GLY A 135 2.64 8.24 14.08
N LEU A 136 3.98 8.20 13.97
CA LEU A 136 4.82 9.38 14.22
C LEU A 136 4.54 10.54 13.26
N ARG A 137 4.26 10.24 11.98
CA ARG A 137 3.86 11.28 11.01
C ARG A 137 2.50 11.88 11.31
N LEU A 138 1.54 11.06 11.77
CA LEU A 138 0.22 11.54 12.19
C LEU A 138 0.34 12.42 13.46
N LEU A 139 1.17 12.01 14.41
CA LEU A 139 1.46 12.82 15.61
C LEU A 139 2.11 14.16 15.25
N ALA A 140 3.07 14.17 14.34
CA ALA A 140 3.68 15.41 13.85
C ALA A 140 2.65 16.33 13.18
N ALA A 141 1.80 15.75 12.32
CA ALA A 141 0.75 16.50 11.61
C ALA A 141 -0.26 17.12 12.61
N SER A 142 -0.62 16.43 13.69
CA SER A 142 -1.49 16.99 14.73
C SER A 142 -0.87 18.17 15.48
N LYS A 143 0.46 18.22 15.52
CA LYS A 143 1.24 19.34 16.09
C LYS A 143 1.60 20.41 15.02
N ASN A 144 1.04 20.34 13.80
CA ASN A 144 1.38 21.20 12.66
C ASN A 144 2.87 21.14 12.25
N ILE A 145 3.55 20.04 12.55
CA ILE A 145 4.95 19.80 12.20
C ILE A 145 5.00 18.92 10.95
N VAL A 146 5.68 19.39 9.90
CA VAL A 146 5.87 18.62 8.66
C VAL A 146 7.18 17.83 8.78
N LEU A 147 7.08 16.50 8.94
CA LEU A 147 8.25 15.63 8.89
C LEU A 147 8.67 15.38 7.45
N ALA A 148 9.90 15.75 7.12
CA ALA A 148 10.45 15.52 5.79
C ALA A 148 10.51 14.02 5.44
N ALA A 149 10.18 13.69 4.19
CA ALA A 149 10.40 12.34 3.67
C ALA A 149 11.90 12.13 3.45
N GLU A 150 12.50 11.18 4.18
CA GLU A 150 13.91 10.85 3.98
C GLU A 150 14.11 10.04 2.70
N GLY A 151 15.20 10.32 1.98
CA GLY A 151 15.56 9.62 0.73
C GLY A 151 15.72 8.11 0.91
N TYR A 152 16.16 7.66 2.09
CA TYR A 152 16.28 6.22 2.44
C TYR A 152 14.95 5.45 2.43
N GLY A 153 13.82 6.14 2.56
CA GLY A 153 12.49 5.51 2.49
C GLY A 153 12.15 4.89 1.13
N LYS A 154 12.72 5.40 0.03
CA LYS A 154 12.48 4.85 -1.32
C LYS A 154 13.13 3.49 -1.51
N HIS A 155 14.38 3.32 -1.07
CA HIS A 155 15.10 2.05 -1.21
C HIS A 155 14.43 0.91 -0.44
N LYS A 156 13.92 1.20 0.75
CA LYS A 156 13.18 0.24 1.56
C LYS A 156 11.90 -0.26 0.84
N THR A 157 11.09 0.67 0.30
CA THR A 157 9.85 0.28 -0.40
C THR A 157 10.14 -0.55 -1.65
N ILE A 158 11.17 -0.18 -2.42
CA ILE A 158 11.60 -0.96 -3.57
C ILE A 158 12.04 -2.36 -3.14
N SER A 159 12.85 -2.49 -2.07
CA SER A 159 13.30 -3.80 -1.60
C SER A 159 12.13 -4.67 -1.12
N GLN A 160 11.12 -4.11 -0.45
CA GLN A 160 9.90 -4.82 -0.05
C GLN A 160 9.14 -5.37 -1.25
N ILE A 161 8.89 -4.54 -2.27
CA ILE A 161 8.19 -4.97 -3.50
C ILE A 161 8.97 -6.06 -4.21
N VAL A 162 10.28 -5.89 -4.39
CA VAL A 162 11.14 -6.89 -5.02
C VAL A 162 11.14 -8.21 -4.24
N THR A 163 11.18 -8.16 -2.91
CA THR A 163 11.12 -9.36 -2.07
C THR A 163 9.79 -10.08 -2.23
N ILE A 164 8.66 -9.37 -2.19
CA ILE A 164 7.33 -9.96 -2.36
C ILE A 164 7.22 -10.62 -3.74
N ILE A 165 7.62 -9.93 -4.81
CA ILE A 165 7.61 -10.50 -6.16
C ILE A 165 8.51 -11.74 -6.24
N ALA A 166 9.71 -11.72 -5.65
CA ALA A 166 10.62 -12.86 -5.65
C ALA A 166 10.02 -14.08 -4.94
N LEU A 167 9.33 -13.88 -3.81
CA LEU A 167 8.64 -14.94 -3.08
C LEU A 167 7.44 -15.47 -3.88
N LEU A 168 6.62 -14.58 -4.47
CA LEU A 168 5.50 -15.00 -5.31
C LEU A 168 5.95 -15.76 -6.56
N VAL A 169 7.08 -15.39 -7.16
CA VAL A 169 7.68 -16.13 -8.30
C VAL A 169 8.12 -17.53 -7.85
N LEU A 170 8.66 -17.66 -6.63
CA LEU A 170 9.02 -18.99 -6.09
C LEU A 170 7.79 -19.87 -5.91
N ASP A 171 6.72 -19.33 -5.30
CA ASP A 171 5.49 -20.07 -5.05
C ASP A 171 4.78 -20.41 -6.37
N ALA A 172 4.77 -19.51 -7.36
CA ALA A 172 4.15 -19.71 -8.67
C ALA A 172 4.97 -20.58 -9.63
N SER A 173 6.28 -20.67 -9.46
CA SER A 173 7.16 -21.35 -10.43
C SER A 173 6.83 -22.84 -10.66
N PRO A 174 6.32 -23.63 -9.68
CA PRO A 174 5.90 -25.01 -9.92
C PRO A 174 4.69 -25.15 -10.86
N GLU A 175 3.89 -24.10 -11.03
CA GLU A 175 2.72 -24.06 -11.90
C GLU A 175 3.10 -23.81 -13.38
N TRP A 176 4.33 -23.40 -13.64
CA TRP A 176 4.78 -22.96 -14.96
C TRP A 176 5.32 -24.10 -15.82
N PRO A 177 5.45 -23.91 -17.16
CA PRO A 177 6.11 -24.86 -18.03
C PRO A 177 7.53 -25.18 -17.57
N VAL A 178 7.98 -26.43 -17.77
CA VAL A 178 9.29 -26.96 -17.32
C VAL A 178 10.47 -26.06 -17.73
N ALA A 179 10.40 -25.43 -18.90
CA ALA A 179 11.43 -24.51 -19.35
C ALA A 179 11.62 -23.30 -18.41
N LEU A 180 10.51 -22.72 -17.93
CA LEU A 180 10.54 -21.61 -16.96
C LEU A 180 10.95 -22.09 -15.56
N GLN A 181 10.47 -23.26 -15.14
CA GLN A 181 10.90 -23.86 -13.87
C GLN A 181 12.42 -24.02 -13.85
N ASN A 182 13.01 -24.63 -14.89
CA ASN A 182 14.45 -24.84 -14.98
C ASN A 182 15.24 -23.52 -15.05
N PHE A 183 14.65 -22.44 -15.56
CA PHE A 183 15.28 -21.13 -15.58
C PHE A 183 15.33 -20.50 -14.18
N PHE A 184 14.25 -20.59 -13.40
CA PHE A 184 14.15 -19.95 -12.10
C PHE A 184 14.78 -20.80 -10.96
N ALA A 185 14.67 -22.12 -11.03
CA ALA A 185 15.09 -23.04 -9.96
C ALA A 185 16.52 -22.84 -9.43
N PRO A 186 17.54 -22.57 -10.27
CA PRO A 186 18.93 -22.51 -9.78
C PRO A 186 19.26 -21.26 -8.97
N TRP A 187 18.56 -20.14 -9.18
CA TRP A 187 18.94 -18.87 -8.60
C TRP A 187 17.83 -18.18 -7.77
N ALA A 188 16.56 -18.40 -8.11
CA ALA A 188 15.45 -17.68 -7.49
C ALA A 188 15.33 -17.92 -5.97
N PRO A 189 15.53 -19.13 -5.42
CA PRO A 189 15.50 -19.34 -3.97
C PRO A 189 16.55 -18.53 -3.22
N MET A 190 17.78 -18.51 -3.75
CA MET A 190 18.87 -17.73 -3.15
C MET A 190 18.61 -16.23 -3.24
N PHE A 191 18.14 -15.77 -4.40
CA PHE A 191 17.77 -14.37 -4.61
C PHE A 191 16.66 -13.92 -3.64
N ALA A 192 15.56 -14.67 -3.54
CA ALA A 192 14.45 -14.34 -2.65
C ALA A 192 14.90 -14.32 -1.18
N LYS A 193 15.75 -15.28 -0.76
CA LYS A 193 16.33 -15.31 0.59
C LYS A 193 17.18 -14.08 0.88
N ILE A 194 18.06 -13.70 -0.04
CA ILE A 194 18.90 -12.50 0.09
C ILE A 194 18.03 -11.26 0.18
N MET A 195 17.05 -11.11 -0.73
CA MET A 195 16.17 -9.96 -0.75
C MET A 195 15.31 -9.84 0.51
N LEU A 196 14.85 -10.96 1.09
CA LEU A 196 14.14 -10.97 2.37
C LEU A 196 15.01 -10.40 3.50
N TRP A 197 16.27 -10.85 3.61
CA TRP A 197 17.20 -10.34 4.62
C TRP A 197 17.55 -8.87 4.38
N VAL A 198 17.82 -8.48 3.14
CA VAL A 198 18.11 -7.09 2.77
C VAL A 198 16.91 -6.20 3.16
N THR A 199 15.70 -6.62 2.83
CA THR A 199 14.49 -5.87 3.18
C THR A 199 14.31 -5.74 4.69
N MET A 200 14.52 -6.82 5.43
CA MET A 200 14.42 -6.81 6.89
C MET A 200 15.42 -5.83 7.50
N VAL A 201 16.70 -5.92 7.10
CA VAL A 201 17.77 -5.07 7.63
C VAL A 201 17.54 -3.60 7.26
N LEU A 202 17.23 -3.31 5.99
CA LEU A 202 16.93 -1.93 5.54
C LEU A 202 15.72 -1.34 6.27
N THR A 203 14.70 -2.16 6.49
CA THR A 203 13.49 -1.73 7.20
C THR A 203 13.79 -1.44 8.66
N ALA A 204 14.51 -2.33 9.36
CA ALA A 204 14.90 -2.13 10.75
C ALA A 204 15.77 -0.89 10.93
N LEU A 205 16.85 -0.78 10.14
CA LEU A 205 17.78 0.36 10.22
C LEU A 205 17.11 1.68 9.91
N SER A 206 16.34 1.75 8.81
CA SER A 206 15.62 2.97 8.46
C SER A 206 14.59 3.38 9.53
N GLY A 207 13.96 2.39 10.16
CA GLY A 207 13.03 2.62 11.27
C GLY A 207 13.71 3.20 12.50
N MET A 208 14.79 2.58 12.94
CA MET A 208 15.58 3.02 14.11
C MET A 208 16.13 4.44 13.90
N ILE A 209 16.74 4.71 12.74
CA ILE A 209 17.28 6.03 12.42
C ILE A 209 16.18 7.08 12.44
N TYR A 210 15.02 6.79 11.83
CA TYR A 210 13.91 7.73 11.76
C TYR A 210 13.33 8.03 13.15
N LEU A 211 13.09 7.02 13.97
CA LEU A 211 12.60 7.18 15.33
C LEU A 211 13.61 7.95 16.19
N TRP A 212 14.89 7.57 16.13
CA TRP A 212 15.93 8.27 16.88
C TRP A 212 16.04 9.74 16.51
N ARG A 213 16.00 10.07 15.23
CA ARG A 213 16.12 11.45 14.73
C ARG A 213 14.95 12.33 15.18
N ASN A 214 13.76 11.76 15.26
CA ASN A 214 12.53 12.48 15.61
C ASN A 214 12.11 12.22 17.07
N ARG A 215 13.03 11.79 17.95
CA ARG A 215 12.72 11.40 19.32
C ARG A 215 12.14 12.55 20.17
N ALA A 216 12.52 13.79 19.92
CA ALA A 216 12.00 14.95 20.65
C ALA A 216 10.48 15.03 20.55
N LEU A 217 9.90 14.68 19.37
CA LEU A 217 8.49 14.81 19.10
C LEU A 217 7.58 13.99 20.05
N TYR A 218 8.04 12.82 20.49
CA TYR A 218 7.28 11.92 21.38
C TYR A 218 7.80 11.89 22.81
N LEU A 219 9.00 12.44 23.07
CA LEU A 219 9.53 12.56 24.42
C LEU A 219 9.08 13.85 25.12
N GLU A 220 8.68 14.89 24.36
CA GLU A 220 8.16 16.14 24.92
C GLU A 220 6.77 15.98 25.58
N ASP A 221 6.05 14.90 25.26
CA ASP A 221 4.71 14.62 25.82
C ASP A 221 4.75 13.62 27.00
N LEU A 222 5.97 13.15 27.40
CA LEU A 222 6.18 12.26 28.55
C LEU A 222 6.70 13.04 29.76
#